data_5defb99b80fa89a245312ce8d26f3301
#
_entry.id   5defb99b80fa89a245312ce8d26f3301
#
_cell.length_a   1.000
_cell.length_b   1.000
_cell.length_c   1.000
_cell.angle_alpha   90.00
_cell.angle_beta   90.00
_cell.angle_gamma   90.00
#
_symmetry.space_group_name_H-M   'P 1'
#
loop_
_entity.id
_entity.type
_entity.pdbx_description
1 polymer ?
#
loop_
_entity_poly.entity_id
_entity_poly.type
_entity_poly.pdbx_seq_one_letter_code
_entity_poly.pdbx_strand_id
1 'polypeptide(L)'
;MPVDPRLWGSALLVAAVLAGCGPAPPPAASSKTDPTEEAWYGKAVAQLADMNRQARGLLERGKADEAASVITAGEPWATRVLSVPRPTLAAMEAASDLDDLYAHMLLDNHNYGWARMMFQKNLARWKNWKPQTDDTERRRKLAANAIAECDRRMAQ
;
A
#
# COMPACT_ATOMS: atom_id res chain seq x y z
N MET A 1 -69.10 -23.93 22.59
CA MET A 1 -70.22 -23.71 21.66
C MET A 1 -69.79 -22.75 20.58
N PRO A 2 -70.27 -22.96 19.41
CA PRO A 2 -69.65 -23.77 18.37
C PRO A 2 -69.11 -22.86 17.24
N VAL A 3 -68.13 -23.29 16.56
CA VAL A 3 -68.07 -23.84 15.18
C VAL A 3 -68.79 -23.03 14.11
N ASP A 4 -68.09 -22.58 13.08
CA ASP A 4 -68.30 -23.17 11.78
C ASP A 4 -67.23 -22.81 10.73
N PRO A 5 -66.81 -23.73 9.87
CA PRO A 5 -65.80 -23.52 8.84
C PRO A 5 -66.51 -23.32 7.49
N ARG A 6 -66.02 -22.41 6.70
CA ARG A 6 -66.35 -22.40 5.27
C ARG A 6 -65.12 -22.15 4.42
N LEU A 7 -64.62 -23.22 3.94
CA LEU A 7 -64.21 -23.53 2.56
C LEU A 7 -64.52 -22.40 1.56
N TRP A 8 -63.51 -21.79 1.02
CA TRP A 8 -63.61 -21.32 -0.36
C TRP A 8 -62.25 -21.54 -1.02
N GLY A 9 -62.31 -22.47 -1.95
CA GLY A 9 -61.23 -22.74 -2.87
C GLY A 9 -61.04 -21.59 -3.86
N SER A 10 -59.84 -21.31 -4.19
CA SER A 10 -59.55 -20.49 -5.35
C SER A 10 -58.31 -21.04 -6.07
N ALA A 11 -58.56 -21.27 -7.30
CA ALA A 11 -57.74 -21.89 -8.33
C ALA A 11 -56.33 -21.37 -8.40
N LEU A 12 -55.37 -22.27 -8.39
CA LEU A 12 -53.98 -22.07 -8.80
C LEU A 12 -53.92 -21.84 -10.31
N LEU A 13 -53.68 -20.60 -10.69
CA LEU A 13 -53.25 -20.21 -12.02
C LEU A 13 -51.70 -20.34 -12.06
N VAL A 14 -51.22 -21.47 -12.58
CA VAL A 14 -49.83 -21.69 -12.92
C VAL A 14 -49.53 -20.92 -14.21
N ALA A 15 -48.99 -19.74 -14.09
CA ALA A 15 -48.36 -19.04 -15.22
C ALA A 15 -46.97 -19.64 -15.46
N ALA A 16 -46.85 -20.48 -16.45
CA ALA A 16 -45.58 -20.97 -16.96
C ALA A 16 -44.85 -19.81 -17.67
N VAL A 17 -43.91 -19.18 -16.97
CA VAL A 17 -42.99 -18.25 -17.58
C VAL A 17 -41.92 -19.09 -18.30
N LEU A 18 -42.03 -19.21 -19.61
CA LEU A 18 -40.96 -19.71 -20.47
C LEU A 18 -39.83 -18.69 -20.45
N ALA A 19 -38.86 -18.90 -19.55
CA ALA A 19 -37.61 -18.19 -19.55
C ALA A 19 -36.85 -18.62 -20.82
N GLY A 20 -36.85 -17.74 -21.83
CA GLY A 20 -36.01 -17.88 -23.02
C GLY A 20 -34.54 -17.85 -22.59
N CYS A 21 -33.85 -19.00 -22.69
CA CYS A 21 -32.40 -19.04 -22.65
C CYS A 21 -31.85 -18.39 -23.94
N GLY A 22 -31.75 -17.06 -23.94
CA GLY A 22 -30.87 -16.37 -24.87
C GLY A 22 -29.41 -16.61 -24.45
N PRO A 23 -28.48 -16.76 -25.40
CA PRO A 23 -27.06 -16.83 -25.03
C PRO A 23 -26.68 -15.62 -24.22
N ALA A 24 -26.08 -15.84 -23.04
CA ALA A 24 -25.59 -14.77 -22.20
C ALA A 24 -24.64 -13.89 -23.02
N PRO A 25 -24.77 -12.56 -22.96
CA PRO A 25 -23.80 -11.71 -23.63
C PRO A 25 -22.39 -12.06 -23.10
N PRO A 26 -21.38 -12.10 -24.01
CA PRO A 26 -20.01 -12.37 -23.57
C PRO A 26 -19.66 -11.35 -22.47
N PRO A 27 -18.94 -11.77 -21.40
CA PRO A 27 -18.51 -10.84 -20.39
C PRO A 27 -17.77 -9.70 -21.08
N ALA A 28 -18.24 -8.47 -20.85
CA ALA A 28 -17.54 -7.29 -21.34
C ALA A 28 -16.09 -7.42 -20.87
N ALA A 29 -15.16 -7.56 -21.81
CA ALA A 29 -13.74 -7.52 -21.53
C ALA A 29 -13.48 -6.15 -20.90
N SER A 30 -13.48 -6.08 -19.58
CA SER A 30 -13.00 -4.91 -18.88
C SER A 30 -11.49 -4.86 -19.18
N SER A 31 -11.12 -4.09 -20.17
CA SER A 31 -9.75 -3.65 -20.38
C SER A 31 -9.38 -2.81 -19.16
N LYS A 32 -9.01 -3.48 -18.06
CA LYS A 32 -8.41 -2.81 -16.93
C LYS A 32 -7.05 -2.35 -17.41
N THR A 33 -6.96 -1.09 -17.81
CA THR A 33 -5.69 -0.41 -18.04
C THR A 33 -4.82 -0.67 -16.83
N ASP A 34 -3.54 -1.00 -17.04
CA ASP A 34 -2.60 -1.16 -15.92
C ASP A 34 -2.54 0.17 -15.16
N PRO A 35 -2.87 0.20 -13.87
CA PRO A 35 -2.88 1.44 -13.10
C PRO A 35 -1.54 2.19 -13.13
N THR A 36 -0.43 1.49 -13.40
CA THR A 36 0.91 2.10 -13.51
C THR A 36 1.11 2.90 -14.80
N GLU A 37 0.27 2.69 -15.82
CA GLU A 37 0.25 3.45 -17.08
C GLU A 37 -0.64 4.70 -17.01
N GLU A 38 -1.45 4.82 -15.95
CA GLU A 38 -2.31 5.97 -15.77
C GLU A 38 -1.52 7.23 -15.35
N ALA A 39 -1.90 8.37 -15.87
CA ALA A 39 -1.20 9.65 -15.67
C ALA A 39 -1.04 10.05 -14.19
N TRP A 40 -1.99 9.64 -13.33
CA TRP A 40 -1.89 9.92 -11.89
C TRP A 40 -0.74 9.18 -11.22
N TYR A 41 -0.41 7.95 -11.68
CA TYR A 41 0.58 7.10 -11.03
C TYR A 41 1.98 7.70 -11.13
N GLY A 42 2.42 8.04 -12.34
CA GLY A 42 3.72 8.69 -12.54
C GLY A 42 3.85 10.01 -11.77
N LYS A 43 2.77 10.82 -11.76
CA LYS A 43 2.74 12.06 -10.97
C LYS A 43 2.86 11.79 -9.46
N ALA A 44 2.16 10.77 -8.96
CA ALA A 44 2.21 10.41 -7.54
C ALA A 44 3.61 9.92 -7.12
N VAL A 45 4.27 9.11 -7.96
CA VAL A 45 5.65 8.67 -7.72
C VAL A 45 6.63 9.84 -7.72
N ALA A 46 6.51 10.76 -8.69
CA ALA A 46 7.35 11.96 -8.75
C ALA A 46 7.13 12.86 -7.51
N GLN A 47 5.87 13.08 -7.12
CA GLN A 47 5.53 13.84 -5.92
C GLN A 47 6.17 13.23 -4.67
N LEU A 48 6.09 11.92 -4.51
CA LEU A 48 6.69 11.22 -3.37
C LEU A 48 8.22 11.34 -3.36
N ALA A 49 8.87 11.25 -4.53
CA ALA A 49 10.30 11.47 -4.65
C ALA A 49 10.71 12.92 -4.33
N ASP A 50 9.88 13.91 -4.70
CA ASP A 50 10.11 15.32 -4.33
C ASP A 50 10.00 15.52 -2.82
N MET A 51 9.00 14.92 -2.17
CA MET A 51 8.84 14.98 -0.71
C MET A 51 10.04 14.35 0.01
N ASN A 52 10.59 13.25 -0.49
CA ASN A 52 11.82 12.65 0.04
C ASN A 52 13.00 13.63 -0.02
N ARG A 53 13.18 14.31 -1.18
CA ARG A 53 14.25 15.31 -1.31
C ARG A 53 14.06 16.48 -0.35
N GLN A 54 12.83 16.96 -0.23
CA GLN A 54 12.48 18.05 0.68
C GLN A 54 12.75 17.65 2.14
N ALA A 55 12.26 16.49 2.58
CA ALA A 55 12.46 16.01 3.95
C ALA A 55 13.95 15.84 4.27
N ARG A 56 14.73 15.24 3.36
CA ARG A 56 16.18 15.10 3.52
C ARG A 56 16.86 16.46 3.67
N GLY A 57 16.57 17.42 2.81
CA GLY A 57 17.14 18.76 2.90
C GLY A 57 16.72 19.52 4.17
N LEU A 58 15.56 19.21 4.75
CA LEU A 58 15.15 19.75 6.05
C LEU A 58 15.96 19.12 7.20
N LEU A 59 16.17 17.81 7.17
CA LEU A 59 17.00 17.10 8.15
C LEU A 59 18.45 17.60 8.14
N GLU A 60 19.04 17.79 6.96
CA GLU A 60 20.40 18.33 6.80
C GLU A 60 20.54 19.74 7.39
N ARG A 61 19.46 20.51 7.47
CA ARG A 61 19.40 21.83 8.11
C ARG A 61 19.00 21.80 9.58
N GLY A 62 18.86 20.63 10.19
CA GLY A 62 18.43 20.45 11.57
C GLY A 62 16.96 20.76 11.84
N LYS A 63 16.12 20.80 10.80
CA LYS A 63 14.69 21.11 10.87
C LYS A 63 13.83 19.84 10.97
N ALA A 64 14.02 19.09 12.05
CA ALA A 64 13.42 17.76 12.22
C ALA A 64 11.88 17.80 12.21
N ASP A 65 11.24 18.76 12.86
CA ASP A 65 9.77 18.86 12.92
C ASP A 65 9.16 19.17 11.55
N GLU A 66 9.82 20.05 10.77
CA GLU A 66 9.38 20.33 9.40
C GLU A 66 9.56 19.09 8.50
N ALA A 67 10.66 18.34 8.66
CA ALA A 67 10.89 17.09 7.95
C ALA A 67 9.84 16.03 8.31
N ALA A 68 9.52 15.87 9.60
CA ALA A 68 8.47 14.96 10.05
C ALA A 68 7.11 15.29 9.42
N SER A 69 6.78 16.58 9.31
CA SER A 69 5.55 17.03 8.67
C SER A 69 5.49 16.63 7.18
N VAL A 70 6.61 16.79 6.46
CA VAL A 70 6.72 16.39 5.04
C VAL A 70 6.60 14.87 4.90
N ILE A 71 7.28 14.12 5.77
CA ILE A 71 7.23 12.64 5.76
C ILE A 71 5.79 12.15 6.01
N THR A 72 5.12 12.69 7.03
CA THR A 72 3.73 12.35 7.34
C THR A 72 2.79 12.66 6.17
N ALA A 73 2.97 13.79 5.50
CA ALA A 73 2.20 14.14 4.31
C ALA A 73 2.49 13.20 3.11
N GLY A 74 3.64 12.55 3.09
CA GLY A 74 4.05 11.58 2.06
C GLY A 74 3.41 10.19 2.23
N GLU A 75 3.02 9.79 3.44
CA GLU A 75 2.49 8.44 3.71
C GLU A 75 1.26 8.06 2.87
N PRO A 76 0.24 8.93 2.68
CA PRO A 76 -0.89 8.60 1.82
C PRO A 76 -0.47 8.36 0.36
N TRP A 77 0.54 9.10 -0.12
CA TRP A 77 1.08 8.91 -1.47
C TRP A 77 1.83 7.58 -1.59
N ALA A 78 2.68 7.24 -0.61
CA ALA A 78 3.36 5.95 -0.55
C ALA A 78 2.35 4.79 -0.54
N THR A 79 1.31 4.88 0.29
CA THR A 79 0.24 3.89 0.36
C THR A 79 -0.47 3.75 -0.99
N ARG A 80 -0.81 4.87 -1.63
CA ARG A 80 -1.53 4.87 -2.91
C ARG A 80 -0.72 4.25 -4.04
N VAL A 81 0.56 4.62 -4.19
CA VAL A 81 1.40 4.07 -5.27
C VAL A 81 1.74 2.60 -5.07
N LEU A 82 1.78 2.13 -3.83
CA LEU A 82 2.03 0.72 -3.51
C LEU A 82 0.77 -0.15 -3.50
N SER A 83 -0.44 0.43 -3.56
CA SER A 83 -1.70 -0.31 -3.58
C SER A 83 -2.03 -0.95 -4.93
N VAL A 84 -1.31 -0.59 -6.00
CA VAL A 84 -1.48 -1.22 -7.30
C VAL A 84 -0.94 -2.66 -7.30
N PRO A 85 -1.49 -3.57 -8.11
CA PRO A 85 -1.10 -4.99 -8.09
C PRO A 85 0.39 -5.24 -8.36
N ARG A 86 1.02 -4.39 -9.17
CA ARG A 86 2.44 -4.47 -9.54
C ARG A 86 3.05 -3.07 -9.54
N PRO A 87 3.45 -2.55 -8.37
CA PRO A 87 4.11 -1.25 -8.29
C PRO A 87 5.40 -1.23 -9.11
N THR A 88 5.74 -0.06 -9.65
CA THR A 88 7.03 0.11 -10.35
C THR A 88 8.19 0.15 -9.36
N LEU A 89 9.41 -0.12 -9.83
CA LEU A 89 10.63 0.02 -9.01
C LEU A 89 10.75 1.43 -8.44
N ALA A 90 10.50 2.46 -9.25
CA ALA A 90 10.55 3.86 -8.81
C ALA A 90 9.57 4.16 -7.67
N ALA A 91 8.35 3.60 -7.70
CA ALA A 91 7.39 3.73 -6.59
C ALA A 91 7.88 3.02 -5.33
N MET A 92 8.46 1.83 -5.50
CA MET A 92 9.03 1.06 -4.39
C MET A 92 10.21 1.79 -3.74
N GLU A 93 11.09 2.38 -4.55
CA GLU A 93 12.21 3.20 -4.09
C GLU A 93 11.73 4.43 -3.34
N ALA A 94 10.83 5.22 -3.94
CA ALA A 94 10.33 6.45 -3.33
C ALA A 94 9.62 6.18 -1.98
N ALA A 95 8.82 5.12 -1.90
CA ALA A 95 8.16 4.74 -0.66
C ALA A 95 9.14 4.19 0.40
N SER A 96 10.16 3.43 -0.02
CA SER A 96 11.20 2.95 0.89
C SER A 96 12.08 4.07 1.41
N ASP A 97 12.41 5.05 0.58
CA ASP A 97 13.21 6.21 0.98
C ASP A 97 12.47 7.06 2.01
N LEU A 98 11.14 7.21 1.88
CA LEU A 98 10.32 7.90 2.88
C LEU A 98 10.33 7.16 4.23
N ASP A 99 10.08 5.85 4.20
CA ASP A 99 10.10 5.02 5.40
C ASP A 99 11.49 5.01 6.06
N ASP A 100 12.57 5.04 5.27
CA ASP A 100 13.95 5.08 5.75
C ASP A 100 14.27 6.39 6.48
N LEU A 101 13.87 7.53 5.89
CA LEU A 101 14.02 8.83 6.55
C LEU A 101 13.29 8.86 7.90
N TYR A 102 12.06 8.37 7.94
CA TYR A 102 11.29 8.31 9.18
C TYR A 102 11.93 7.37 10.21
N ALA A 103 12.41 6.20 9.76
CA ALA A 103 13.07 5.23 10.63
C ALA A 103 14.35 5.82 11.27
N HIS A 104 15.15 6.56 10.51
CA HIS A 104 16.34 7.22 11.05
C HIS A 104 15.97 8.32 12.07
N MET A 105 14.94 9.12 11.80
CA MET A 105 14.44 10.09 12.78
C MET A 105 13.99 9.43 14.09
N LEU A 106 13.31 8.28 14.00
CA LEU A 106 12.91 7.50 15.17
C LEU A 106 14.13 6.95 15.93
N LEU A 107 15.16 6.50 15.21
CA LEU A 107 16.42 6.01 15.78
C LEU A 107 17.15 7.12 16.54
N ASP A 108 17.25 8.30 15.95
CA ASP A 108 17.89 9.48 16.54
C ASP A 108 17.15 9.98 17.79
N ASN A 109 15.82 9.82 17.80
CA ASN A 109 14.95 10.12 18.94
C ASN A 109 14.84 8.96 19.96
N HIS A 110 15.73 7.97 19.91
CA HIS A 110 15.76 6.79 20.79
C HIS A 110 14.51 5.91 20.75
N ASN A 111 13.65 6.05 19.74
CA ASN A 111 12.48 5.20 19.52
C ASN A 111 12.86 3.91 18.77
N TYR A 112 13.78 3.14 19.33
CA TYR A 112 14.44 2.01 18.67
C TYR A 112 13.46 0.92 18.21
N GLY A 113 12.41 0.64 18.99
CA GLY A 113 11.41 -0.36 18.62
C GLY A 113 10.62 0.02 17.36
N TRP A 114 10.21 1.28 17.25
CA TRP A 114 9.51 1.78 16.07
C TRP A 114 10.44 1.91 14.86
N ALA A 115 11.66 2.42 15.06
CA ALA A 115 12.68 2.46 14.00
C ALA A 115 12.93 1.06 13.42
N ARG A 116 13.12 0.07 14.29
CA ARG A 116 13.31 -1.33 13.92
C ARG A 116 12.17 -1.85 13.04
N MET A 117 10.91 -1.56 13.43
CA MET A 117 9.73 -1.99 12.67
C MET A 117 9.72 -1.37 11.26
N MET A 118 10.07 -0.11 11.12
CA MET A 118 10.14 0.56 9.81
C MET A 118 11.26 -0.03 8.94
N PHE A 119 12.45 -0.29 9.50
CA PHE A 119 13.52 -0.97 8.78
C PHE A 119 13.15 -2.41 8.39
N GLN A 120 12.39 -3.13 9.22
CA GLN A 120 11.85 -4.46 8.86
C GLN A 120 10.89 -4.39 7.68
N LYS A 121 10.04 -3.38 7.61
CA LYS A 121 9.15 -3.12 6.47
C LYS A 121 9.98 -2.94 5.18
N ASN A 122 11.04 -2.13 5.22
CA ASN A 122 11.96 -1.94 4.09
C ASN A 122 12.73 -3.22 3.74
N LEU A 123 13.23 -3.94 4.72
CA LEU A 123 13.89 -5.23 4.50
C LEU A 123 12.98 -6.22 3.77
N ALA A 124 11.71 -6.32 4.20
CA ALA A 124 10.72 -7.21 3.57
C ALA A 124 10.44 -6.80 2.11
N ARG A 125 10.31 -5.50 1.83
CA ARG A 125 10.15 -5.01 0.45
C ARG A 125 11.29 -5.46 -0.44
N TRP A 126 12.53 -5.20 -0.05
CA TRP A 126 13.71 -5.49 -0.88
C TRP A 126 14.02 -6.98 -0.96
N LYS A 127 13.72 -7.76 0.07
CA LYS A 127 13.82 -9.22 0.02
C LYS A 127 12.87 -9.84 -1.01
N ASN A 128 11.67 -9.29 -1.12
CA ASN A 128 10.61 -9.83 -1.97
C ASN A 128 10.59 -9.22 -3.38
N TRP A 129 11.27 -8.10 -3.60
CA TRP A 129 11.36 -7.46 -4.92
C TRP A 129 12.06 -8.35 -5.95
N LYS A 130 11.56 -8.35 -7.18
CA LYS A 130 12.16 -9.04 -8.31
C LYS A 130 12.11 -8.16 -9.57
N PRO A 131 13.16 -8.15 -10.41
CA PRO A 131 14.44 -8.86 -10.24
C PRO A 131 15.31 -8.25 -9.15
N GLN A 132 16.20 -9.06 -8.56
CA GLN A 132 17.26 -8.53 -7.68
C GLN A 132 18.36 -7.89 -8.53
N THR A 133 18.80 -6.71 -8.13
CA THR A 133 19.92 -5.96 -8.71
C THR A 133 20.91 -5.59 -7.61
N ASP A 134 22.09 -5.11 -7.96
CA ASP A 134 23.08 -4.66 -6.98
C ASP A 134 22.50 -3.54 -6.07
N ASP A 135 21.68 -2.65 -6.63
CA ASP A 135 21.05 -1.58 -5.84
C ASP A 135 19.98 -2.12 -4.88
N THR A 136 19.09 -3.01 -5.33
CA THR A 136 18.08 -3.61 -4.45
C THR A 136 18.71 -4.44 -3.35
N GLU A 137 19.81 -5.15 -3.65
CA GLU A 137 20.59 -5.90 -2.67
C GLU A 137 21.29 -4.97 -1.68
N ARG A 138 21.87 -3.86 -2.15
CA ARG A 138 22.46 -2.82 -1.29
C ARG A 138 21.40 -2.26 -0.32
N ARG A 139 20.21 -1.89 -0.82
CA ARG A 139 19.10 -1.39 -0.01
C ARG A 139 18.64 -2.43 1.04
N ARG A 140 18.60 -3.71 0.64
CA ARG A 140 18.29 -4.82 1.56
C ARG A 140 19.30 -4.92 2.69
N LYS A 141 20.61 -4.84 2.38
CA LYS A 141 21.70 -4.88 3.36
C LYS A 141 21.64 -3.67 4.31
N LEU A 142 21.38 -2.46 3.79
CA LEU A 142 21.25 -1.26 4.62
C LEU A 142 20.14 -1.44 5.65
N ALA A 143 18.96 -1.90 5.23
CA ALA A 143 17.84 -2.15 6.15
C ALA A 143 18.20 -3.21 7.21
N ALA A 144 18.88 -4.30 6.83
CA ALA A 144 19.31 -5.32 7.77
C ALA A 144 20.33 -4.79 8.81
N ASN A 145 21.26 -3.96 8.39
CA ASN A 145 22.25 -3.33 9.27
C ASN A 145 21.59 -2.35 10.26
N ALA A 146 20.61 -1.57 9.78
CA ALA A 146 19.85 -0.64 10.63
C ALA A 146 19.01 -1.39 11.69
N ILE A 147 18.42 -2.53 11.35
CA ILE A 147 17.75 -3.40 12.33
C ILE A 147 18.74 -3.87 13.40
N ALA A 148 19.90 -4.35 13.01
CA ALA A 148 20.94 -4.79 13.96
C ALA A 148 21.42 -3.63 14.87
N GLU A 149 21.45 -2.39 14.35
CA GLU A 149 21.75 -1.22 15.18
C GLU A 149 20.65 -0.97 16.20
N CYS A 150 19.37 -1.01 15.80
CA CYS A 150 18.25 -0.88 16.73
C CYS A 150 18.32 -1.94 17.84
N ASP A 151 18.62 -3.21 17.49
CA ASP A 151 18.74 -4.31 18.44
C ASP A 151 19.88 -4.07 19.46
N ARG A 152 21.04 -3.55 18.99
CA ARG A 152 22.15 -3.18 19.88
C ARG A 152 21.78 -2.05 20.85
N ARG A 153 21.06 -1.03 20.36
CA ARG A 153 20.63 0.10 21.19
C ARG A 153 19.58 -0.27 22.22
N MET A 154 18.70 -1.21 21.90
CA MET A 154 17.70 -1.73 22.86
C MET A 154 18.32 -2.62 23.96
N ALA A 155 19.50 -3.19 23.73
CA ALA A 155 20.19 -4.06 24.70
C ALA A 155 21.08 -3.28 25.68
N GLN A 156 21.23 -1.98 25.52
CA GLN A 156 22.01 -1.09 26.40
C GLN A 156 21.16 -0.49 27.51
#